data_2c91556c79090ade7f268ba960e9832d
#
_entry.id   2c91556c79090ade7f268ba960e9832d
#
_cell.length_a   1.000
_cell.length_b   1.000
_cell.length_c   1.000
_cell.angle_alpha   90.00
_cell.angle_beta   90.00
_cell.angle_gamma   90.00
#
_symmetry.space_group_name_H-M   'P 1'
#
loop_
_entity.id
_entity.type
_entity.pdbx_description
1 polymer ?
#
loop_
_entity_poly.entity_id
_entity_poly.type
_entity_poly.pdbx_seq_one_letter_code
_entity_poly.pdbx_strand_id
1 'polypeptide(L)'
;GAGATDGATQKGVSGFDSENFTVSSNGWVQLKPQTNPYAQKIALTGGVDSGGETTFTVNIVTMFGVGALAANCIATVKETTSSLIVYPEVTGNGTGSLDFKFIPVVSTSAGFYTAYITYI
;
A
#
# COMPACT_ATOMS: atom_id res chain seq x y z
N GLY A 1 8.00 18.56 -29.01
CA GLY A 1 7.65 18.53 -30.38
C GLY A 1 7.59 17.12 -30.94
N ALA A 2 7.08 16.99 -32.13
CA ALA A 2 7.03 15.71 -32.80
C ALA A 2 8.45 15.17 -32.95
N GLY A 3 8.64 13.91 -32.57
CA GLY A 3 9.95 13.29 -32.57
C GLY A 3 10.79 13.53 -31.33
N ALA A 4 10.31 14.34 -30.39
CA ALA A 4 10.98 14.49 -29.10
C ALA A 4 10.91 13.18 -28.33
N THR A 5 12.01 12.78 -27.74
CA THR A 5 12.08 11.56 -26.92
C THR A 5 12.51 11.93 -25.50
N ASP A 6 12.20 11.05 -24.57
CA ASP A 6 12.68 11.16 -23.21
C ASP A 6 14.18 10.82 -23.21
N GLY A 7 15.00 11.82 -23.36
CA GLY A 7 16.43 11.62 -23.41
C GLY A 7 17.18 12.90 -23.76
N ALA A 8 18.49 12.81 -23.72
CA ALA A 8 19.35 13.96 -23.86
C ALA A 8 19.56 14.42 -25.30
N THR A 9 19.33 13.56 -26.28
CA THR A 9 19.72 13.80 -27.66
C THR A 9 18.61 14.29 -28.55
N GLN A 10 17.36 14.09 -28.15
CA GLN A 10 16.20 14.41 -28.96
C GLN A 10 15.21 15.27 -28.18
N LYS A 11 15.70 16.37 -27.67
CA LYS A 11 14.85 17.29 -26.91
C LYS A 11 14.10 18.20 -27.86
N GLY A 12 12.79 18.24 -27.68
CA GLY A 12 11.99 19.32 -28.23
C GLY A 12 12.05 20.52 -27.31
N VAL A 13 10.92 21.15 -27.06
CA VAL A 13 10.84 22.34 -26.22
C VAL A 13 11.10 22.01 -24.76
N SER A 14 10.68 20.85 -24.30
CA SER A 14 10.87 20.37 -22.93
C SER A 14 10.97 18.86 -22.89
N GLY A 15 11.66 18.36 -21.88
CA GLY A 15 11.69 16.92 -21.57
C GLY A 15 10.65 16.56 -20.53
N PHE A 16 10.26 15.32 -20.52
CA PHE A 16 9.35 14.75 -19.53
C PHE A 16 10.04 13.62 -18.79
N ASP A 17 9.74 13.50 -17.49
CA ASP A 17 10.26 12.43 -16.67
C ASP A 17 9.61 11.11 -17.08
N SER A 18 10.41 10.14 -17.50
CA SER A 18 9.92 8.82 -17.92
C SER A 18 9.32 8.00 -16.80
N GLU A 19 9.55 8.34 -15.54
CA GLU A 19 8.89 7.67 -14.42
C GLU A 19 7.42 8.06 -14.32
N ASN A 20 7.04 9.24 -14.75
CA ASN A 20 5.69 9.77 -14.62
C ASN A 20 4.93 9.81 -15.95
N PHE A 21 5.64 9.85 -17.06
CA PHE A 21 5.04 10.02 -18.38
C PHE A 21 5.53 8.98 -19.36
N THR A 22 4.67 8.64 -20.31
CA THR A 22 5.06 7.85 -21.48
C THR A 22 4.87 8.70 -22.72
N VAL A 23 5.75 8.49 -23.70
CA VAL A 23 5.66 9.14 -25.00
C VAL A 23 5.47 8.06 -26.06
N SER A 24 4.36 8.15 -26.81
CA SER A 24 4.08 7.22 -27.89
C SER A 24 5.00 7.47 -29.09
N SER A 25 5.04 6.53 -30.02
CA SER A 25 5.79 6.68 -31.27
C SER A 25 5.35 7.89 -32.10
N ASN A 26 4.15 8.37 -31.90
CA ASN A 26 3.60 9.55 -32.58
C ASN A 26 3.87 10.86 -31.83
N GLY A 27 4.59 10.81 -30.72
CA GLY A 27 4.89 11.99 -29.93
C GLY A 27 3.82 12.39 -28.93
N TRP A 28 2.80 11.57 -28.71
CA TRP A 28 1.79 11.83 -27.68
C TRP A 28 2.35 11.54 -26.30
N VAL A 29 2.15 12.47 -25.41
CA VAL A 29 2.56 12.34 -24.00
C VAL A 29 1.36 11.94 -23.16
N GLN A 30 1.52 10.90 -22.37
CA GLN A 30 0.51 10.41 -21.44
C GLN A 30 1.07 10.33 -20.04
N LEU A 31 0.24 10.70 -19.06
CA LEU A 31 0.55 10.44 -17.66
C LEU A 31 0.39 8.95 -17.39
N LYS A 32 1.40 8.33 -16.81
CA LYS A 32 1.31 6.95 -16.35
C LYS A 32 0.26 6.84 -15.26
N PRO A 33 -0.45 5.70 -15.13
CA PRO A 33 -1.34 5.49 -14.02
C PRO A 33 -0.64 5.78 -12.70
N GLN A 34 -1.24 6.63 -11.88
CA GLN A 34 -0.67 7.02 -10.61
C GLN A 34 -1.17 6.10 -9.50
N THR A 35 -0.24 5.60 -8.68
CA THR A 35 -0.57 4.94 -7.43
C THR A 35 -0.15 5.85 -6.29
N ASN A 36 -0.97 5.92 -5.24
CA ASN A 36 -0.57 6.64 -4.05
C ASN A 36 0.36 5.75 -3.22
N PRO A 37 1.67 6.03 -3.13
CA PRO A 37 2.61 5.19 -2.39
C PRO A 37 2.36 5.23 -0.87
N TYR A 38 1.57 6.19 -0.40
CA TYR A 38 1.22 6.34 1.02
C TYR A 38 -0.13 5.72 1.37
N ALA A 39 -0.81 5.10 0.42
CA ALA A 39 -2.05 4.36 0.66
C ALA A 39 -1.93 2.99 -0.02
N GLN A 40 -1.79 1.94 0.78
CA GLN A 40 -1.53 0.59 0.27
C GLN A 40 -2.43 -0.42 0.96
N LYS A 41 -2.64 -1.55 0.30
CA LYS A 41 -3.33 -2.70 0.87
C LYS A 41 -2.40 -3.89 0.93
N ILE A 42 -2.59 -4.72 1.94
CA ILE A 42 -1.83 -5.94 2.11
C ILE A 42 -2.72 -7.05 2.67
N ALA A 43 -2.56 -8.25 2.15
CA ALA A 43 -3.21 -9.42 2.72
C ALA A 43 -2.59 -9.75 4.07
N LEU A 44 -3.43 -9.95 5.08
CA LEU A 44 -2.96 -10.32 6.42
C LEU A 44 -2.78 -11.83 6.49
N THR A 45 -1.62 -12.27 6.94
CA THR A 45 -1.25 -13.68 7.06
C THR A 45 -0.58 -13.95 8.41
N GLY A 46 -0.65 -15.19 8.86
CA GLY A 46 0.04 -15.59 10.08
C GLY A 46 -0.58 -15.06 11.36
N GLY A 47 -1.88 -14.94 11.39
CA GLY A 47 -2.58 -14.43 12.57
C GLY A 47 -2.42 -15.35 13.78
N VAL A 48 -2.34 -14.75 14.96
CA VAL A 48 -2.25 -15.44 16.24
C VAL A 48 -3.52 -15.19 17.04
N ASP A 49 -4.21 -16.26 17.40
CA ASP A 49 -5.43 -16.17 18.20
C ASP A 49 -5.11 -16.20 19.68
N SER A 50 -5.70 -15.30 20.44
CA SER A 50 -5.58 -15.26 21.88
C SER A 50 -6.79 -14.56 22.51
N GLY A 51 -7.48 -15.21 23.41
CA GLY A 51 -8.59 -14.62 24.14
C GLY A 51 -9.76 -14.18 23.29
N GLY A 52 -10.01 -14.85 22.18
CA GLY A 52 -11.10 -14.50 21.26
C GLY A 52 -10.74 -13.37 20.29
N GLU A 53 -9.52 -12.86 20.34
CA GLU A 53 -9.01 -11.86 19.42
C GLU A 53 -7.89 -12.45 18.57
N THR A 54 -7.69 -11.86 17.40
CA THR A 54 -6.61 -12.24 16.47
C THR A 54 -5.69 -11.07 16.28
N THR A 55 -4.39 -11.35 16.26
CA THR A 55 -3.35 -10.35 15.99
C THR A 55 -2.58 -10.71 14.74
N PHE A 56 -2.47 -9.76 13.83
CA PHE A 56 -1.62 -9.86 12.64
C PHE A 56 -0.52 -8.82 12.73
N THR A 57 0.67 -9.18 12.27
CA THR A 57 1.82 -8.26 12.22
C THR A 57 2.17 -7.94 10.78
N VAL A 58 2.36 -6.66 10.48
CA VAL A 58 2.69 -6.16 9.15
C VAL A 58 3.99 -5.36 9.21
N ASN A 59 4.87 -5.61 8.25
CA ASN A 59 6.10 -4.83 8.11
C ASN A 59 5.83 -3.59 7.24
N ILE A 60 5.88 -2.41 7.85
CA ILE A 60 5.63 -1.15 7.16
C ILE A 60 6.85 -0.58 6.43
N VAL A 61 8.03 -1.07 6.75
CA VAL A 61 9.25 -0.65 6.04
C VAL A 61 9.24 -1.14 4.61
N THR A 62 8.78 -2.36 4.37
CA THR A 62 8.62 -2.88 3.00
C THR A 62 7.54 -2.16 2.22
N MET A 63 6.53 -1.62 2.90
CA MET A 63 5.42 -0.91 2.27
C MET A 63 5.75 0.55 1.99
N PHE A 64 6.32 1.25 2.95
CA PHE A 64 6.46 2.71 2.90
C PHE A 64 7.92 3.19 2.91
N GLY A 65 8.86 2.30 3.09
CA GLY A 65 10.28 2.63 3.04
C GLY A 65 10.97 2.65 4.39
N VAL A 66 12.28 2.72 4.34
CA VAL A 66 13.14 2.78 5.53
C VAL A 66 12.79 4.02 6.35
N GLY A 67 12.65 3.84 7.66
CA GLY A 67 12.29 4.93 8.56
C GLY A 67 10.79 5.13 8.73
N ALA A 68 9.95 4.30 8.12
CA ALA A 68 8.51 4.36 8.33
C ALA A 68 8.16 4.16 9.82
N LEU A 69 7.29 5.03 10.33
CA LEU A 69 6.90 5.05 11.74
C LEU A 69 5.47 4.57 11.92
N ALA A 70 5.26 3.70 12.87
CA ALA A 70 3.94 3.17 13.22
C ALA A 70 2.95 4.30 13.58
N ALA A 71 3.43 5.34 14.26
CA ALA A 71 2.60 6.47 14.66
C ALA A 71 1.98 7.24 13.48
N ASN A 72 2.53 7.09 12.29
CA ASN A 72 2.06 7.77 11.09
C ASN A 72 1.12 6.92 10.26
N CYS A 73 0.76 5.74 10.72
CA CYS A 73 -0.12 4.83 9.99
C CYS A 73 -1.54 4.88 10.50
N ILE A 74 -2.49 4.93 9.58
CA ILE A 74 -3.92 4.74 9.82
C ILE A 74 -4.34 3.53 9.02
N ALA A 75 -5.09 2.63 9.64
CA ALA A 75 -5.45 1.39 8.97
C ALA A 75 -6.87 0.94 9.29
N THR A 76 -7.49 0.29 8.31
CA THR A 76 -8.72 -0.47 8.44
C THR A 76 -8.51 -1.87 7.87
N VAL A 77 -9.34 -2.80 8.26
CA VAL A 77 -9.29 -4.18 7.80
C VAL A 77 -10.61 -4.57 7.19
N LYS A 78 -10.56 -5.31 6.11
CA LYS A 78 -11.74 -5.86 5.46
C LYS A 78 -11.63 -7.37 5.38
N GLU A 79 -12.69 -8.08 5.79
CA GLU A 79 -12.77 -9.51 5.53
C GLU A 79 -13.12 -9.71 4.06
N THR A 80 -12.31 -10.48 3.35
CA THR A 80 -12.35 -10.57 1.88
C THR A 80 -13.60 -11.26 1.37
N THR A 81 -14.08 -12.29 2.06
CA THR A 81 -15.22 -13.09 1.60
C THR A 81 -16.55 -12.39 1.83
N SER A 82 -16.74 -11.80 3.01
CA SER A 82 -18.00 -11.14 3.41
C SER A 82 -18.04 -9.66 3.06
N SER A 83 -16.89 -9.06 2.76
CA SER A 83 -16.72 -7.62 2.56
C SER A 83 -17.02 -6.78 3.82
N LEU A 84 -17.06 -7.40 4.99
CA LEU A 84 -17.25 -6.70 6.25
C LEU A 84 -15.98 -5.92 6.61
N ILE A 85 -16.18 -4.70 7.10
CA ILE A 85 -15.09 -3.84 7.54
C ILE A 85 -14.91 -4.00 9.05
N VAL A 86 -13.67 -4.16 9.48
CA VAL A 86 -13.27 -4.28 10.87
C VAL A 86 -12.35 -3.13 11.20
N TYR A 87 -12.54 -2.53 12.36
CA TYR A 87 -11.67 -1.49 12.88
C TYR A 87 -10.73 -2.10 13.92
N PRO A 88 -9.48 -2.41 13.55
CA PRO A 88 -8.56 -3.06 14.46
C PRO A 88 -7.99 -2.07 15.47
N GLU A 89 -7.54 -2.59 16.62
CA GLU A 89 -6.59 -1.88 17.45
C GLU A 89 -5.23 -1.96 16.78
N VAL A 90 -4.66 -0.82 16.41
CA VAL A 90 -3.39 -0.74 15.70
C VAL A 90 -2.32 -0.25 16.66
N THR A 91 -1.29 -1.05 16.87
CA THR A 91 -0.18 -0.70 17.75
C THR A 91 1.15 -0.93 17.04
N GLY A 92 2.17 -0.14 17.41
CA GLY A 92 3.53 -0.38 16.93
C GLY A 92 4.12 -1.62 17.56
N ASN A 93 4.81 -2.42 16.77
CA ASN A 93 5.54 -3.58 17.22
C ASN A 93 7.01 -3.44 16.82
N GLY A 94 7.82 -2.95 17.74
CA GLY A 94 9.21 -2.65 17.45
C GLY A 94 9.37 -1.54 16.41
N THR A 95 10.47 -1.57 15.69
CA THR A 95 10.76 -0.61 14.64
C THR A 95 10.28 -1.14 13.29
N GLY A 96 9.36 -0.41 12.67
CA GLY A 96 8.93 -0.73 11.31
C GLY A 96 7.87 -1.81 11.20
N SER A 97 7.19 -2.17 12.27
CA SER A 97 6.09 -3.14 12.23
C SER A 97 4.85 -2.62 12.95
N LEU A 98 3.68 -3.08 12.50
CA LEU A 98 2.39 -2.80 13.11
C LEU A 98 1.71 -4.10 13.50
N ASP A 99 1.06 -4.11 14.65
CA ASP A 99 0.14 -5.15 15.04
C ASP A 99 -1.30 -4.69 14.86
N PHE A 100 -2.10 -5.54 14.22
CA PHE A 100 -3.54 -5.36 14.07
C PHE A 100 -4.25 -6.39 14.94
N LYS A 101 -4.99 -5.93 15.93
CA LYS A 101 -5.70 -6.80 16.86
C LYS A 101 -7.19 -6.53 16.76
N PHE A 102 -7.97 -7.56 16.51
CA PHE A 102 -9.41 -7.45 16.38
C PHE A 102 -10.13 -8.78 16.69
N ILE A 103 -11.42 -8.68 16.95
CA ILE A 103 -12.27 -9.87 17.05
C ILE A 103 -12.63 -10.30 15.62
N PRO A 104 -12.26 -11.50 15.19
CA PRO A 104 -12.54 -11.93 13.83
C PRO A 104 -14.04 -12.03 13.57
N VAL A 105 -14.48 -11.58 12.39
CA VAL A 105 -15.89 -11.67 11.97
C VAL A 105 -16.25 -13.07 11.47
N VAL A 106 -15.22 -13.84 11.09
CA VAL A 106 -15.32 -15.26 10.80
C VAL A 106 -14.14 -15.94 11.48
N SER A 107 -14.15 -17.29 11.55
CA SER A 107 -13.02 -18.02 12.13
C SER A 107 -11.72 -17.62 11.41
N THR A 108 -10.66 -17.34 12.18
CA THR A 108 -9.36 -16.94 11.62
C THR A 108 -8.74 -18.02 10.74
N SER A 109 -9.05 -19.29 10.99
CA SER A 109 -8.60 -20.38 10.14
C SER A 109 -9.31 -20.43 8.77
N ALA A 110 -10.44 -19.77 8.65
CA ALA A 110 -11.23 -19.69 7.42
C ALA A 110 -11.35 -18.24 6.89
N GLY A 111 -10.99 -17.24 7.68
CA GLY A 111 -11.11 -15.84 7.32
C GLY A 111 -9.90 -15.35 6.55
N PHE A 112 -10.17 -14.56 5.52
CA PHE A 112 -9.15 -13.87 4.76
C PHE A 112 -9.34 -12.38 4.97
N TYR A 113 -8.31 -11.71 5.43
CA TYR A 113 -8.37 -10.29 5.78
C TYR A 113 -7.37 -9.50 4.95
N THR A 114 -7.79 -8.32 4.53
CA THR A 114 -6.92 -7.36 3.84
C THR A 114 -6.86 -6.08 4.67
N ALA A 115 -5.67 -5.62 4.97
CA ALA A 115 -5.46 -4.34 5.63
C ALA A 115 -5.28 -3.25 4.58
N TYR A 116 -5.93 -2.12 4.82
CA TYR A 116 -5.78 -0.89 4.04
C TYR A 116 -5.08 0.12 4.93
N ILE A 117 -3.85 0.48 4.57
CA ILE A 117 -2.98 1.28 5.41
C ILE A 117 -2.66 2.59 4.69
N THR A 118 -2.87 3.70 5.38
CA THR A 118 -2.48 5.04 4.92
C THR A 118 -1.36 5.56 5.80
N TYR A 119 -0.30 6.03 5.19
CA TYR A 119 0.83 6.68 5.85
C TYR A 119 0.70 8.19 5.72
N ILE A 120 0.78 8.88 6.83
CA ILE A 120 0.59 10.33 6.88
C ILE A 120 1.92 11.05 7.07
#